data_ba23f52ef7feca2636ba07f7a0f8b0ec
#
_entry.id   ba23f52ef7feca2636ba07f7a0f8b0ec
#
_cell.length_a   1.000
_cell.length_b   1.000
_cell.length_c   1.000
_cell.angle_alpha   90.00
_cell.angle_beta   90.00
_cell.angle_gamma   90.00
#
_symmetry.space_group_name_H-M   'P 1'
#
loop_
_entity.id
_entity.type
_entity.pdbx_description
1 polymer ?
#
loop_
_entity_poly.entity_id
_entity_poly.type
_entity_poly.pdbx_seq_one_letter_code
_entity_poly.pdbx_strand_id
1 'polypeptide(L)'
;MDAAALAQAYYDAIDDGEYDALAALLAAEFEQVRPDRTFSSREAFVSFMRDDRPRTDTRHVVDAVYEGQEGVAARGRLLDAEGELFAFVDVFEVGDGEITGLRTYASPASSSAGNTSSS
;
A
#
# COMPACT_ATOMS: atom_id res chain seq x y z
N MET A 1 -13.39 9.47 8.22
CA MET A 1 -12.53 8.31 8.52
C MET A 1 -11.23 8.81 9.10
N ASP A 2 -10.74 8.21 10.15
CA ASP A 2 -9.41 8.58 10.64
C ASP A 2 -8.33 7.96 9.75
N ALA A 3 -7.07 8.30 10.02
CA ALA A 3 -5.97 7.86 9.15
C ALA A 3 -5.83 6.34 9.11
N ALA A 4 -6.01 5.68 10.25
CA ALA A 4 -5.91 4.21 10.28
C ALA A 4 -7.03 3.57 9.48
N ALA A 5 -8.25 4.13 9.56
CA ALA A 5 -9.38 3.63 8.77
C ALA A 5 -9.18 3.87 7.29
N LEU A 6 -8.60 5.02 6.91
CA LEU A 6 -8.27 5.29 5.51
C LEU A 6 -7.26 4.28 4.97
N ALA A 7 -6.24 3.95 5.75
CA ALA A 7 -5.24 2.97 5.34
C ALA A 7 -5.87 1.60 5.14
N GLN A 8 -6.74 1.17 6.05
CA GLN A 8 -7.41 -0.12 5.91
C GLN A 8 -8.32 -0.13 4.69
N ALA A 9 -9.08 0.95 4.47
CA ALA A 9 -9.95 1.05 3.31
C ALA A 9 -9.16 1.00 2.00
N TYR A 10 -7.95 1.58 2.00
CA TYR A 10 -7.06 1.53 0.84
C TYR A 10 -6.71 0.07 0.49
N TYR A 11 -6.31 -0.72 1.49
CA TYR A 11 -5.96 -2.13 1.22
C TYR A 11 -7.18 -2.93 0.80
N ASP A 12 -8.32 -2.71 1.44
CA ASP A 12 -9.55 -3.42 1.10
C ASP A 12 -9.98 -3.13 -0.32
N ALA A 13 -9.89 -1.87 -0.74
CA ALA A 13 -10.28 -1.49 -2.10
C ALA A 13 -9.39 -2.17 -3.13
N ILE A 14 -8.08 -2.23 -2.88
CA ILE A 14 -7.16 -2.89 -3.80
C ILE A 14 -7.46 -4.39 -3.84
N ASP A 15 -7.58 -5.02 -2.69
CA ASP A 15 -7.77 -6.46 -2.60
C ASP A 15 -9.09 -6.90 -3.25
N ASP A 16 -10.11 -6.06 -3.17
CA ASP A 16 -11.42 -6.37 -3.72
C ASP A 16 -11.61 -5.87 -5.15
N GLY A 17 -10.61 -5.19 -5.71
CA GLY A 17 -10.71 -4.67 -7.06
C GLY A 17 -11.69 -3.52 -7.19
N GLU A 18 -11.91 -2.78 -6.10
CA GLU A 18 -12.86 -1.67 -6.07
C GLU A 18 -12.12 -0.37 -6.39
N TYR A 19 -11.78 -0.18 -7.66
CA TYR A 19 -10.88 0.92 -8.06
C TYR A 19 -11.54 2.30 -7.98
N ASP A 20 -12.87 2.39 -8.14
CA ASP A 20 -13.56 3.65 -7.93
C ASP A 20 -13.53 4.03 -6.45
N ALA A 21 -13.70 3.06 -5.56
CA ALA A 21 -13.58 3.31 -4.13
C ALA A 21 -12.15 3.70 -3.76
N LEU A 22 -11.16 3.06 -4.39
CA LEU A 22 -9.76 3.42 -4.17
C LEU A 22 -9.51 4.87 -4.56
N ALA A 23 -9.98 5.27 -5.74
CA ALA A 23 -9.80 6.64 -6.21
C ALA A 23 -10.43 7.65 -5.25
N ALA A 24 -11.57 7.30 -4.67
CA ALA A 24 -12.28 8.20 -3.76
C ALA A 24 -11.54 8.43 -2.45
N LEU A 25 -10.62 7.54 -2.08
CA LEU A 25 -9.82 7.71 -0.85
C LEU A 25 -8.62 8.63 -1.06
N LEU A 26 -8.23 8.88 -2.30
CA LEU A 26 -6.99 9.57 -2.63
C LEU A 26 -7.25 11.00 -3.04
N ALA A 27 -6.39 11.92 -2.59
CA ALA A 27 -6.45 13.30 -3.03
C ALA A 27 -6.07 13.38 -4.50
N ALA A 28 -6.54 14.43 -5.19
CA ALA A 28 -6.23 14.62 -6.60
C ALA A 28 -4.72 14.71 -6.83
N GLU A 29 -4.00 15.30 -5.89
CA GLU A 29 -2.55 15.49 -5.98
C GLU A 29 -1.78 14.31 -5.39
N PHE A 30 -2.44 13.20 -5.12
CA PHE A 30 -1.81 12.03 -4.52
C PHE A 30 -0.55 11.62 -5.26
N GLU A 31 0.46 11.21 -4.50
CA GLU A 31 1.69 10.69 -5.06
C GLU A 31 2.10 9.45 -4.27
N GLN A 32 2.55 8.41 -4.96
CA GLN A 32 3.14 7.25 -4.29
C GLN A 32 4.58 7.07 -4.73
N VAL A 33 5.48 6.96 -3.74
CA VAL A 33 6.88 6.65 -3.98
C VAL A 33 7.12 5.20 -3.57
N ARG A 34 7.58 4.40 -4.52
CA ARG A 34 7.90 2.98 -4.30
C ARG A 34 9.38 2.77 -4.58
N PRO A 35 9.95 1.63 -4.17
CA PRO A 35 11.38 1.39 -4.42
C PRO A 35 11.76 1.42 -5.90
N ASP A 36 10.84 1.01 -6.78
CA ASP A 36 11.15 0.87 -8.21
C ASP A 36 10.53 1.96 -9.09
N ARG A 37 9.61 2.75 -8.56
CA ARG A 37 8.93 3.77 -9.37
C ARG A 37 8.14 4.74 -8.49
N THR A 38 7.74 5.85 -9.10
CA THR A 38 6.88 6.85 -8.45
C THR A 38 5.68 7.11 -9.34
N PHE A 39 4.50 7.16 -8.73
CA PHE A 39 3.28 7.61 -9.40
C PHE A 39 2.99 9.02 -8.93
N SER A 40 2.93 9.96 -9.86
CA SER A 40 2.84 11.38 -9.53
C SER A 40 1.42 11.92 -9.54
N SER A 41 0.42 11.08 -9.73
CA SER A 41 -0.96 11.50 -9.68
C SER A 41 -1.85 10.36 -9.27
N ARG A 42 -3.04 10.71 -8.75
CA ARG A 42 -4.06 9.72 -8.42
C ARG A 42 -4.42 8.88 -9.64
N GLU A 43 -4.61 9.53 -10.79
CA GLU A 43 -5.04 8.82 -12.00
C GLU A 43 -3.99 7.84 -12.48
N ALA A 44 -2.71 8.21 -12.42
CA ALA A 44 -1.65 7.31 -12.84
C ALA A 44 -1.58 6.09 -11.94
N PHE A 45 -1.72 6.28 -10.63
CA PHE A 45 -1.68 5.18 -9.67
C PHE A 45 -2.89 4.24 -9.84
N VAL A 46 -4.10 4.80 -9.90
CA VAL A 46 -5.31 3.98 -10.00
C VAL A 46 -5.34 3.22 -11.33
N SER A 47 -4.91 3.88 -12.41
CA SER A 47 -4.85 3.23 -13.72
C SER A 47 -3.88 2.06 -13.71
N PHE A 48 -2.72 2.21 -13.07
CA PHE A 48 -1.76 1.13 -12.94
C PHE A 48 -2.36 -0.04 -12.15
N MET A 49 -3.01 0.27 -11.03
CA MET A 49 -3.58 -0.78 -10.18
C MET A 49 -4.68 -1.55 -10.90
N ARG A 50 -5.48 -0.84 -11.71
CA ARG A 50 -6.58 -1.47 -12.43
C ARG A 50 -6.11 -2.27 -13.64
N ASP A 51 -5.17 -1.71 -14.41
CA ASP A 51 -4.89 -2.24 -15.73
C ASP A 51 -3.53 -2.90 -15.88
N ASP A 52 -2.55 -2.50 -15.08
CA ASP A 52 -1.16 -2.85 -15.37
C ASP A 52 -0.45 -3.61 -14.26
N ARG A 53 -1.03 -3.72 -13.09
CA ARG A 53 -0.29 -4.41 -12.04
C ARG A 53 -0.20 -5.91 -12.36
N PRO A 54 0.96 -6.50 -12.08
CA PRO A 54 1.25 -7.85 -12.58
C PRO A 54 0.38 -8.93 -11.96
N ARG A 55 -0.13 -8.73 -10.75
CA ARG A 55 -0.93 -9.76 -10.08
C ARG A 55 -2.15 -9.12 -9.44
N THR A 56 -3.30 -9.78 -9.59
CA THR A 56 -4.56 -9.32 -8.99
C THR A 56 -5.14 -10.32 -7.99
N ASP A 57 -4.46 -11.45 -7.77
CA ASP A 57 -4.89 -12.49 -6.85
C ASP A 57 -4.23 -12.37 -5.49
N THR A 58 -3.78 -11.19 -5.12
CA THR A 58 -3.03 -10.96 -3.90
C THR A 58 -3.89 -10.35 -2.81
N ARG A 59 -3.44 -10.47 -1.57
CA ARG A 59 -4.12 -9.90 -0.42
C ARG A 59 -3.10 -9.26 0.50
N HIS A 60 -3.50 -8.13 1.08
CA HIS A 60 -2.68 -7.43 2.07
C HIS A 60 -3.10 -7.88 3.47
N VAL A 61 -2.13 -8.28 4.28
CA VAL A 61 -2.35 -8.56 5.69
C VAL A 61 -1.61 -7.49 6.48
N VAL A 62 -2.35 -6.68 7.21
CA VAL A 62 -1.78 -5.60 8.00
C VAL A 62 -1.51 -6.13 9.41
N ASP A 63 -0.25 -6.16 9.79
CA ASP A 63 0.15 -6.68 11.09
C ASP A 63 0.17 -5.62 12.18
N ALA A 64 0.42 -4.37 11.85
CA ALA A 64 0.46 -3.27 12.82
C ALA A 64 0.29 -1.94 12.12
N VAL A 65 -0.28 -0.97 12.83
CA VAL A 65 -0.43 0.40 12.36
C VAL A 65 0.14 1.31 13.44
N TYR A 66 0.98 2.25 13.03
CA TYR A 66 1.64 3.19 13.92
C TYR A 66 1.21 4.62 13.55
N GLU A 67 0.73 5.37 14.53
CA GLU A 67 0.23 6.72 14.28
C GLU A 67 1.32 7.75 14.42
N GLY A 68 1.30 8.74 13.56
CA GLY A 68 2.21 9.88 13.61
C GLY A 68 1.45 11.17 13.41
N GLN A 69 2.16 12.27 13.32
CA GLN A 69 1.52 13.59 13.23
C GLN A 69 0.84 13.80 11.88
N GLU A 70 1.37 13.24 10.82
CA GLU A 70 0.85 13.51 9.47
C GLU A 70 0.08 12.35 8.88
N GLY A 71 -0.03 11.24 9.59
CA GLY A 71 -0.73 10.09 9.10
C GLY A 71 -0.36 8.84 9.87
N VAL A 72 -0.28 7.71 9.16
CA VAL A 72 0.01 6.43 9.80
C VAL A 72 1.00 5.65 8.96
N ALA A 73 1.72 4.75 9.61
CA ALA A 73 2.52 3.73 8.93
C ALA A 73 1.89 2.38 9.17
N ALA A 74 1.71 1.60 8.12
CA ALA A 74 1.15 0.25 8.22
C ALA A 74 2.23 -0.74 7.84
N ARG A 75 2.45 -1.73 8.70
CA ARG A 75 3.39 -2.81 8.45
C ARG A 75 2.61 -4.06 8.15
N GLY A 76 2.98 -4.75 7.09
CA GLY A 76 2.24 -5.94 6.73
C GLY A 76 2.96 -6.81 5.72
N ARG A 77 2.20 -7.71 5.14
CA ARG A 77 2.71 -8.69 4.17
C ARG A 77 1.73 -8.79 3.01
N LEU A 78 2.26 -8.98 1.82
CA LEU A 78 1.45 -9.26 0.66
C LEU A 78 1.50 -10.76 0.40
N LEU A 79 0.33 -11.37 0.30
CA LEU A 79 0.21 -12.82 0.14
C LEU A 79 -0.47 -13.17 -1.17
N ASP A 80 -0.17 -14.35 -1.70
CA ASP A 80 -1.00 -14.98 -2.72
C ASP A 80 -1.42 -16.36 -2.24
N ALA A 81 -1.95 -17.20 -3.12
CA ALA A 81 -2.43 -18.52 -2.73
C ALA A 81 -1.32 -19.41 -2.19
N GLU A 82 -0.08 -19.12 -2.52
CA GLU A 82 1.05 -19.96 -2.13
C GLU A 82 1.81 -19.43 -0.94
N GLY A 83 1.48 -18.24 -0.46
CA GLY A 83 2.10 -17.69 0.73
C GLY A 83 2.57 -16.26 0.56
N GLU A 84 3.55 -15.87 1.35
CA GLU A 84 4.03 -14.50 1.42
C GLU A 84 4.89 -14.17 0.21
N LEU A 85 4.56 -13.07 -0.47
CA LEU A 85 5.36 -12.56 -1.58
C LEU A 85 6.43 -11.62 -1.07
N PHE A 86 6.07 -10.68 -0.20
CA PHE A 86 7.04 -9.79 0.43
C PHE A 86 6.39 -9.11 1.63
N ALA A 87 7.24 -8.50 2.46
CA ALA A 87 6.79 -7.67 3.57
C ALA A 87 6.89 -6.22 3.16
N PHE A 88 6.06 -5.37 3.75
CA PHE A 88 6.05 -3.96 3.41
C PHE A 88 5.81 -3.08 4.63
N VAL A 89 6.22 -1.83 4.48
CA VAL A 89 5.79 -0.74 5.35
C VAL A 89 5.32 0.38 4.43
N ASP A 90 4.07 0.79 4.61
CA ASP A 90 3.49 1.90 3.86
C ASP A 90 3.30 3.07 4.81
N VAL A 91 3.87 4.22 4.46
CA VAL A 91 3.71 5.44 5.24
C VAL A 91 2.70 6.32 4.52
N PHE A 92 1.54 6.49 5.13
CA PHE A 92 0.43 7.26 4.56
C PHE A 92 0.43 8.68 5.13
N GLU A 93 0.40 9.66 4.25
CA GLU A 93 0.14 11.04 4.63
C GLU A 93 -1.32 11.35 4.37
N VAL A 94 -1.98 11.97 5.33
CA VAL A 94 -3.42 12.19 5.27
C VAL A 94 -3.70 13.67 5.51
N GLY A 95 -4.57 14.25 4.69
CA GLY A 95 -5.01 15.63 4.87
C GLY A 95 -6.44 15.75 4.35
N ASP A 96 -7.26 16.51 5.08
CA ASP A 96 -8.66 16.79 4.69
C ASP A 96 -9.47 15.52 4.42
N GLY A 97 -9.21 14.48 5.17
CA GLY A 97 -9.97 13.23 5.03
C GLY A 97 -9.59 12.36 3.86
N GLU A 98 -8.47 12.67 3.20
CA GLU A 98 -7.99 11.91 2.04
C GLU A 98 -6.54 11.54 2.22
N ILE A 99 -6.11 10.50 1.50
CA ILE A 99 -4.70 10.12 1.48
C ILE A 99 -4.00 11.04 0.47
N THR A 100 -3.08 11.85 0.94
CA THR A 100 -2.39 12.82 0.09
C THR A 100 -1.06 12.29 -0.44
N GLY A 101 -0.48 11.31 0.25
CA GLY A 101 0.78 10.73 -0.19
C GLY A 101 0.98 9.38 0.42
N LEU A 102 1.84 8.58 -0.20
CA LEU A 102 2.15 7.24 0.26
C LEU A 102 3.57 6.91 -0.13
N ARG A 103 4.34 6.43 0.84
CA ARG A 103 5.69 5.98 0.58
C ARG A 103 5.77 4.51 0.98
N THR A 104 6.10 3.65 0.02
CA THR A 104 6.11 2.21 0.21
C THR A 104 7.55 1.71 0.30
N TYR A 105 7.81 0.93 1.34
CA TYR A 105 9.09 0.24 1.53
C TYR A 105 8.77 -1.26 1.53
N ALA A 106 9.53 -2.03 0.78
CA ALA A 106 9.26 -3.46 0.66
C ALA A 106 10.55 -4.24 0.78
N SER A 107 10.42 -5.45 1.30
CA SER A 107 11.55 -6.37 1.38
C SER A 107 11.11 -7.75 0.91
N PRO A 108 12.06 -8.59 0.48
CA PRO A 108 11.72 -9.94 0.02
C PRO A 108 11.04 -10.74 1.11
N ALA A 109 10.32 -11.77 0.73
CA ALA A 109 9.68 -12.66 1.67
C ALA A 109 10.71 -13.23 2.64
N SER A 110 10.28 -13.42 3.88
CA SER A 110 11.20 -13.88 4.90
C SER A 110 11.73 -15.27 4.63
N SER A 111 11.00 -16.05 3.87
CA SER A 111 11.50 -17.38 3.54
C SER A 111 12.80 -17.34 2.75
N SER A 112 13.04 -16.24 2.08
CA SER A 112 14.25 -16.14 1.31
C SER A 112 15.42 -15.91 2.20
N ALA A 113 15.17 -15.74 3.38
CA ALA A 113 16.20 -15.51 4.13
C ALA A 113 17.07 -16.51 4.40
N GLY A 114 16.77 -17.02 4.15
CA GLY A 114 17.77 -17.42 4.46
C GLY A 114 18.67 -16.37 4.80
N ASN A 115 18.67 -15.85 4.89
CA ASN A 115 19.46 -14.99 5.05
C ASN A 115 19.74 -14.21 5.81
N THR A 116 19.65 -14.20 6.00
CA THR A 116 19.98 -13.63 6.50
C THR A 116 20.71 -13.06 6.73
N SER A 117 20.88 -12.93 6.73
CA SER A 117 21.52 -12.33 7.00
C SER A 117 21.88 -11.47 6.96
N SER A 118 21.76 -11.16 6.74
CA SER A 118 22.12 -10.24 6.63
C SER A 118 21.91 -9.45 7.09
N SER A 119 21.58 -9.32 7.34
CA SER A 119 21.37 -8.49 7.59
C SER A 119 21.45 -7.82 7.97
#